data_b7486c073c8a455171df4ad973a40124
#
_entry.id   b7486c073c8a455171df4ad973a40124
#
_cell.length_a   1.000
_cell.length_b   1.000
_cell.length_c   1.000
_cell.angle_alpha   90.00
_cell.angle_beta   90.00
_cell.angle_gamma   90.00
#
_symmetry.space_group_name_H-M   'P 1'
#
loop_
_entity.id
_entity.type
_entity.pdbx_description
1 polymer ?
#
loop_
_entity_poly.entity_id
_entity_poly.type
_entity_poly.pdbx_seq_one_letter_code
_entity_poly.pdbx_strand_id
1 'polypeptide(L)'
;SIQTLTRIKRKVRLAAGLNSENALSNEAMERGWQCLRLFAERLQDIPPSQIRVVATATLRLAVNAGDFIAKAQEILGCPVQVISGEEEARLIYQGVAHTTGGADQRLVVDIGGASTELVTGTGAQTTSLFSLSMGCVTWLERYFADRNLGQENFDAAEKAAREVLRPVADELRYHGWKVCVGASGTVQALQEIMMAQGMDERITLEKLQQLKQRAIHCGRLEELEIDGLTLERALVFPSGLAILIAIFTELNIQCMTLAGGALREGLVYGMLHLTVEQDIRSRTLRNIQRRFMIDIDQAQRVAKVAANFYDQVENEWHLEAISRDLLISACQLHEIGLSVDFKQAPQHAAYLVRNLDLPGFTPAQKKLLATLLLNQTNPVDLSSLHQQNAVPPRVAEQLCRLLRLAIIFASRRRDDLVPEMTLQANHELLTLTLPQGWLTQHPLGKEIIDQESQWQSYVHWPLEVH
;
A
#
# COMPACT_ATOMS: atom_id res chain seq x y z
N SER A 1 -1.48 -19.62 1.99
CA SER A 1 -1.34 -18.21 2.42
C SER A 1 -0.59 -18.16 3.75
N ILE A 2 0.18 -17.10 3.94
CA ILE A 2 0.90 -16.86 5.19
C ILE A 2 -0.01 -16.06 6.10
N GLN A 3 -0.12 -16.48 7.36
CA GLN A 3 -0.89 -15.78 8.37
C GLN A 3 0.03 -15.29 9.48
N THR A 4 -0.01 -13.98 9.75
CA THR A 4 0.72 -13.40 10.89
C THR A 4 -0.02 -13.70 12.18
N LEU A 5 0.63 -14.40 13.11
CA LEU A 5 0.06 -14.72 14.41
C LEU A 5 0.39 -13.64 15.44
N THR A 6 1.63 -13.15 15.42
CA THR A 6 2.11 -12.14 16.36
C THR A 6 3.20 -11.30 15.71
N ARG A 7 3.24 -10.04 16.07
CA ARG A 7 4.31 -9.12 15.67
C ARG A 7 4.83 -8.38 16.89
N ILE A 8 6.15 -8.47 17.12
CA ILE A 8 6.82 -7.76 18.20
C ILE A 8 7.80 -6.77 17.57
N LYS A 9 7.71 -5.52 17.96
CA LYS A 9 8.56 -4.45 17.44
C LYS A 9 9.16 -3.68 18.60
N ARG A 10 10.48 -3.45 18.55
CA ARG A 10 11.20 -2.61 19.51
C ARG A 10 12.13 -1.67 18.75
N LYS A 11 12.17 -0.41 19.17
CA LYS A 11 13.10 0.57 18.63
C LYS A 11 14.39 0.57 19.46
N VAL A 12 15.46 0.08 18.87
CA VAL A 12 16.78 0.01 19.53
C VAL A 12 17.69 1.15 19.12
N ARG A 13 17.56 1.65 17.88
CA ARG A 13 18.38 2.72 17.30
C ARG A 13 19.87 2.39 17.40
N LEU A 14 20.25 1.22 16.93
CA LEU A 14 21.65 0.80 16.95
C LEU A 14 22.55 1.77 16.17
N ALA A 15 22.06 2.27 15.03
CA ALA A 15 22.78 3.20 14.19
C ALA A 15 23.17 4.51 14.91
N ALA A 16 22.36 4.97 15.87
CA ALA A 16 22.67 6.15 16.68
C ALA A 16 23.88 5.94 17.60
N GLY A 17 24.24 4.69 17.87
CA GLY A 17 25.43 4.34 18.66
C GLY A 17 26.74 4.26 17.89
N LEU A 18 26.72 4.46 16.57
CA LEU A 18 27.92 4.51 15.76
C LEU A 18 28.63 5.85 15.92
N ASN A 19 29.94 5.80 16.23
CA ASN A 19 30.77 7.00 16.27
C ASN A 19 31.34 7.32 14.87
N SER A 20 32.20 8.35 14.78
CA SER A 20 32.84 8.77 13.52
C SER A 20 33.73 7.69 12.91
N GLU A 21 34.17 6.72 13.67
CA GLU A 21 35.00 5.59 13.23
C GLU A 21 34.17 4.31 13.00
N ASN A 22 32.86 4.42 12.98
CA ASN A 22 31.90 3.31 12.83
C ASN A 22 32.03 2.25 13.94
N ALA A 23 32.37 2.64 15.16
CA ALA A 23 32.33 1.75 16.31
C ALA A 23 31.00 1.94 17.07
N LEU A 24 30.36 0.83 17.42
CA LEU A 24 29.16 0.85 18.25
C LEU A 24 29.53 1.15 19.70
N SER A 25 28.79 2.03 20.34
CA SER A 25 28.95 2.31 21.77
C SER A 25 28.47 1.11 22.61
N ASN A 26 29.07 0.97 23.79
CA ASN A 26 28.64 -0.06 24.75
C ASN A 26 27.17 0.09 25.14
N GLU A 27 26.70 1.33 25.27
CA GLU A 27 25.29 1.62 25.60
C GLU A 27 24.34 1.14 24.49
N ALA A 28 24.68 1.38 23.23
CA ALA A 28 23.87 0.92 22.11
C ALA A 28 23.87 -0.61 22.02
N MET A 29 25.01 -1.25 22.20
CA MET A 29 25.09 -2.71 22.21
C MET A 29 24.25 -3.31 23.33
N GLU A 30 24.30 -2.74 24.53
CA GLU A 30 23.50 -3.23 25.67
C GLU A 30 22.00 -3.07 25.42
N ARG A 31 21.56 -1.94 24.83
CA ARG A 31 20.16 -1.79 24.41
C ARG A 31 19.73 -2.89 23.43
N GLY A 32 20.60 -3.19 22.47
CA GLY A 32 20.36 -4.27 21.51
C GLY A 32 20.23 -5.63 22.19
N TRP A 33 21.16 -5.97 23.05
CA TRP A 33 21.14 -7.25 23.76
C TRP A 33 19.93 -7.39 24.69
N GLN A 34 19.53 -6.34 25.38
CA GLN A 34 18.30 -6.35 26.20
C GLN A 34 17.07 -6.61 25.36
N CYS A 35 16.99 -5.98 24.18
CA CYS A 35 15.91 -6.23 23.23
C CYS A 35 15.90 -7.70 22.76
N LEU A 36 17.07 -8.25 22.42
CA LEU A 36 17.20 -9.63 21.99
C LEU A 36 16.82 -10.63 23.08
N ARG A 37 17.02 -10.33 24.35
CA ARG A 37 16.56 -11.16 25.45
C ARG A 37 15.04 -11.26 25.49
N LEU A 38 14.33 -10.18 25.17
CA LEU A 38 12.87 -10.19 25.05
C LEU A 38 12.42 -11.09 23.90
N PHE A 39 13.08 -11.00 22.75
CA PHE A 39 12.80 -11.89 21.63
C PHE A 39 13.13 -13.35 21.94
N ALA A 40 14.24 -13.61 22.65
CA ALA A 40 14.65 -14.96 23.02
C ALA A 40 13.58 -15.67 23.87
N GLU A 41 12.94 -14.94 24.78
CA GLU A 41 11.82 -15.48 25.56
C GLU A 41 10.69 -15.97 24.65
N ARG A 42 10.36 -15.20 23.62
CA ARG A 42 9.30 -15.57 22.68
C ARG A 42 9.69 -16.71 21.74
N LEU A 43 10.98 -16.86 21.45
CA LEU A 43 11.50 -17.85 20.51
C LEU A 43 11.89 -19.19 21.16
N GLN A 44 11.88 -19.30 22.48
CA GLN A 44 12.43 -20.45 23.22
C GLN A 44 11.84 -21.80 22.81
N ASP A 45 10.58 -21.82 22.40
CA ASP A 45 9.86 -23.05 22.02
C ASP A 45 9.86 -23.30 20.50
N ILE A 46 10.53 -22.47 19.73
CA ILE A 46 10.59 -22.60 18.27
C ILE A 46 11.91 -23.24 17.89
N PRO A 47 11.91 -24.32 17.08
CA PRO A 47 13.14 -24.94 16.64
C PRO A 47 14.04 -23.94 15.88
N PRO A 48 15.36 -23.93 16.10
CA PRO A 48 16.27 -23.00 15.41
C PRO A 48 16.19 -23.05 13.88
N SER A 49 15.84 -24.19 13.31
CA SER A 49 15.64 -24.35 11.85
C SER A 49 14.47 -23.54 11.30
N GLN A 50 13.54 -23.11 12.17
CA GLN A 50 12.38 -22.29 11.81
C GLN A 50 12.58 -20.80 12.14
N ILE A 51 13.77 -20.44 12.62
CA ILE A 51 14.11 -19.07 13.00
C ILE A 51 15.15 -18.55 12.02
N ARG A 52 14.94 -17.34 11.51
CA ARG A 52 15.95 -16.64 10.71
C ARG A 52 16.17 -15.25 11.29
N VAL A 53 17.42 -14.95 11.60
CA VAL A 53 17.86 -13.66 12.15
C VAL A 53 18.84 -13.04 11.19
N VAL A 54 18.53 -11.83 10.73
CA VAL A 54 19.41 -11.07 9.85
C VAL A 54 19.72 -9.71 10.46
N ALA A 55 20.88 -9.20 10.14
CA ALA A 55 21.31 -7.85 10.45
C ALA A 55 21.69 -7.13 9.16
N THR A 56 21.50 -5.83 9.15
CA THR A 56 21.63 -5.02 7.95
C THR A 56 22.68 -3.92 8.11
N ALA A 57 22.45 -2.74 7.57
CA ALA A 57 23.44 -1.70 7.38
C ALA A 57 24.25 -1.34 8.63
N THR A 58 23.65 -1.22 9.80
CA THR A 58 24.38 -0.85 11.02
C THR A 58 25.48 -1.85 11.35
N LEU A 59 25.17 -3.14 11.30
CA LEU A 59 26.15 -4.17 11.60
C LEU A 59 27.13 -4.44 10.44
N ARG A 60 26.76 -4.08 9.21
CA ARG A 60 27.73 -4.05 8.09
C ARG A 60 28.78 -2.96 8.29
N LEU A 61 28.37 -1.79 8.78
CA LEU A 61 29.25 -0.64 8.99
C LEU A 61 30.09 -0.76 10.26
N ALA A 62 29.56 -1.38 11.31
CA ALA A 62 30.20 -1.42 12.62
C ALA A 62 31.50 -2.21 12.60
N VAL A 63 32.61 -1.56 12.96
CA VAL A 63 33.93 -2.20 13.04
C VAL A 63 34.04 -3.22 14.17
N ASN A 64 33.18 -3.10 15.19
CA ASN A 64 33.10 -4.01 16.34
C ASN A 64 31.81 -4.87 16.28
N ALA A 65 31.26 -5.08 15.11
CA ALA A 65 30.03 -5.88 14.94
C ALA A 65 30.21 -7.31 15.47
N GLY A 66 31.40 -7.89 15.36
CA GLY A 66 31.68 -9.24 15.85
C GLY A 66 31.38 -9.42 17.34
N ASP A 67 31.72 -8.44 18.16
CA ASP A 67 31.45 -8.47 19.60
C ASP A 67 29.94 -8.47 19.88
N PHE A 68 29.19 -7.64 19.15
CA PHE A 68 27.73 -7.61 19.26
C PHE A 68 27.10 -8.92 18.83
N ILE A 69 27.50 -9.44 17.67
CA ILE A 69 26.92 -10.65 17.06
C ILE A 69 27.18 -11.88 17.92
N ALA A 70 28.41 -12.04 18.46
CA ALA A 70 28.75 -13.17 19.30
C ALA A 70 27.81 -13.30 20.49
N LYS A 71 27.56 -12.22 21.19
CA LYS A 71 26.63 -12.20 22.33
C LYS A 71 25.16 -12.31 21.89
N ALA A 72 24.81 -11.73 20.76
CA ALA A 72 23.47 -11.84 20.20
C ALA A 72 23.12 -13.30 19.88
N GLN A 73 24.03 -14.04 19.27
CA GLN A 73 23.86 -15.47 18.95
C GLN A 73 23.73 -16.32 20.22
N GLU A 74 24.50 -16.01 21.26
CA GLU A 74 24.38 -16.66 22.57
C GLU A 74 23.01 -16.42 23.19
N ILE A 75 22.52 -15.18 23.17
CA ILE A 75 21.20 -14.82 23.70
C ILE A 75 20.07 -15.53 22.95
N LEU A 76 20.13 -15.52 21.61
CA LEU A 76 19.07 -16.05 20.77
C LEU A 76 19.10 -17.56 20.57
N GLY A 77 20.26 -18.17 20.75
CA GLY A 77 20.44 -19.61 20.51
C GLY A 77 20.41 -20.01 19.03
N CYS A 78 20.59 -19.07 18.12
CA CYS A 78 20.62 -19.31 16.68
C CYS A 78 21.57 -18.31 15.98
N PRO A 79 22.02 -18.62 14.74
CA PRO A 79 22.93 -17.75 14.02
C PRO A 79 22.31 -16.40 13.68
N VAL A 80 23.12 -15.35 13.71
CA VAL A 80 22.77 -14.01 13.20
C VAL A 80 23.59 -13.79 11.93
N GLN A 81 22.89 -13.62 10.81
CA GLN A 81 23.49 -13.40 9.51
C GLN A 81 23.51 -11.91 9.17
N VAL A 82 24.70 -11.35 8.96
CA VAL A 82 24.82 -9.99 8.39
C VAL A 82 24.73 -10.14 6.87
N ILE A 83 23.65 -9.63 6.29
CA ILE A 83 23.45 -9.70 4.85
C ILE A 83 24.09 -8.51 4.14
N SER A 84 24.54 -8.71 2.90
CA SER A 84 25.05 -7.62 2.08
C SER A 84 23.94 -6.62 1.71
N GLY A 85 24.31 -5.41 1.28
CA GLY A 85 23.35 -4.43 0.79
C GLY A 85 22.55 -4.91 -0.42
N GLU A 86 23.22 -5.62 -1.34
CA GLU A 86 22.55 -6.21 -2.51
C GLU A 86 21.55 -7.30 -2.10
N GLU A 87 21.93 -8.17 -1.17
CA GLU A 87 21.03 -9.20 -0.66
C GLU A 87 19.84 -8.59 0.08
N GLU A 88 20.06 -7.54 0.88
CA GLU A 88 18.99 -6.80 1.52
C GLU A 88 18.03 -6.22 0.48
N ALA A 89 18.56 -5.57 -0.55
CA ALA A 89 17.74 -5.01 -1.64
C ALA A 89 16.95 -6.10 -2.37
N ARG A 90 17.56 -7.24 -2.64
CA ARG A 90 16.91 -8.39 -3.27
C ARG A 90 15.76 -8.92 -2.42
N LEU A 91 15.98 -9.09 -1.13
CA LEU A 91 14.95 -9.58 -0.19
C LEU A 91 13.79 -8.57 -0.04
N ILE A 92 14.10 -7.29 0.03
CA ILE A 92 13.09 -6.24 0.06
C ILE A 92 12.21 -6.32 -1.19
N TYR A 93 12.82 -6.43 -2.35
CA TYR A 93 12.06 -6.55 -3.60
C TYR A 93 11.17 -7.79 -3.61
N GLN A 94 11.67 -8.94 -3.16
CA GLN A 94 10.87 -10.16 -3.03
C GLN A 94 9.68 -9.97 -2.09
N GLY A 95 9.89 -9.32 -0.96
CA GLY A 95 8.82 -8.99 -0.03
C GLY A 95 7.77 -8.08 -0.64
N VAL A 96 8.17 -7.09 -1.41
CA VAL A 96 7.26 -6.21 -2.15
C VAL A 96 6.50 -6.99 -3.22
N ALA A 97 7.19 -7.79 -4.02
CA ALA A 97 6.57 -8.56 -5.10
C ALA A 97 5.52 -9.56 -4.59
N HIS A 98 5.74 -10.17 -3.42
CA HIS A 98 4.80 -11.12 -2.82
C HIS A 98 3.60 -10.47 -2.14
N THR A 99 3.66 -9.19 -1.80
CA THR A 99 2.67 -8.54 -0.93
C THR A 99 2.00 -7.31 -1.53
N THR A 100 2.51 -6.81 -2.67
CA THR A 100 2.04 -5.56 -3.26
C THR A 100 1.36 -5.83 -4.60
N GLY A 101 0.16 -5.31 -4.78
CA GLY A 101 -0.58 -5.44 -6.03
C GLY A 101 0.01 -4.58 -7.15
N GLY A 102 -0.34 -4.94 -8.41
CA GLY A 102 0.19 -4.31 -9.60
C GLY A 102 1.50 -4.97 -10.05
N ALA A 103 1.47 -5.71 -11.15
CA ALA A 103 2.60 -6.55 -11.58
C ALA A 103 3.56 -5.85 -12.55
N ASP A 104 3.45 -4.55 -12.72
CA ASP A 104 4.23 -3.79 -13.69
C ASP A 104 5.68 -3.56 -13.26
N GLN A 105 6.41 -2.87 -14.13
CA GLN A 105 7.74 -2.37 -13.81
C GLN A 105 7.69 -1.48 -12.57
N ARG A 106 8.44 -1.86 -11.56
CA ARG A 106 8.45 -1.19 -10.26
C ARG A 106 9.78 -0.54 -9.94
N LEU A 107 9.71 0.62 -9.29
CA LEU A 107 10.79 1.14 -8.45
C LEU A 107 10.38 0.93 -6.99
N VAL A 108 11.24 0.30 -6.22
CA VAL A 108 11.05 0.11 -4.78
C VAL A 108 12.06 0.99 -4.04
N VAL A 109 11.57 1.76 -3.07
CA VAL A 109 12.37 2.62 -2.21
C VAL A 109 12.15 2.21 -0.77
N ASP A 110 13.21 1.86 -0.06
CA ASP A 110 13.16 1.50 1.36
C ASP A 110 14.17 2.34 2.13
N ILE A 111 13.67 3.30 2.91
CA ILE A 111 14.52 4.16 3.74
C ILE A 111 14.62 3.53 5.12
N GLY A 112 15.77 2.92 5.41
CA GLY A 112 16.09 2.37 6.72
C GLY A 112 16.77 3.38 7.63
N GLY A 113 17.26 2.89 8.78
CA GLY A 113 17.97 3.73 9.75
C GLY A 113 19.35 4.20 9.28
N ALA A 114 20.08 3.34 8.59
CA ALA A 114 21.46 3.60 8.17
C ALA A 114 21.71 3.40 6.66
N SER A 115 20.77 2.81 5.94
CA SER A 115 20.85 2.64 4.50
C SER A 115 19.51 2.87 3.84
N THR A 116 19.54 3.12 2.54
CA THR A 116 18.36 3.21 1.69
C THR A 116 18.56 2.28 0.50
N GLU A 117 17.63 1.38 0.30
CA GLU A 117 17.65 0.45 -0.83
C GLU A 117 16.76 0.99 -1.95
N LEU A 118 17.26 0.92 -3.17
CA LEU A 118 16.58 1.31 -4.39
C LEU A 118 16.67 0.15 -5.37
N VAL A 119 15.52 -0.37 -5.77
CA VAL A 119 15.45 -1.57 -6.60
C VAL A 119 14.49 -1.33 -7.75
N THR A 120 14.92 -1.64 -8.96
CA THR A 120 14.02 -1.73 -10.12
C THR A 120 13.81 -3.19 -10.50
N GLY A 121 12.63 -3.49 -11.01
CA GLY A 121 12.32 -4.84 -11.44
C GLY A 121 10.93 -4.94 -12.08
N THR A 122 10.66 -6.13 -12.62
CA THR A 122 9.37 -6.48 -13.23
C THR A 122 8.93 -7.84 -12.70
N GLY A 123 7.72 -7.90 -12.15
CA GLY A 123 7.24 -9.13 -11.51
C GLY A 123 8.15 -9.53 -10.36
N ALA A 124 8.68 -10.75 -10.42
CA ALA A 124 9.60 -11.28 -9.41
C ALA A 124 11.09 -11.00 -9.71
N GLN A 125 11.40 -10.45 -10.88
CA GLN A 125 12.78 -10.28 -11.33
C GLN A 125 13.25 -8.85 -11.15
N THR A 126 14.44 -8.70 -10.56
CA THR A 126 15.10 -7.42 -10.39
C THR A 126 15.95 -7.07 -11.60
N THR A 127 16.00 -5.80 -11.96
CA THR A 127 16.87 -5.26 -13.03
C THR A 127 18.01 -4.44 -12.47
N SER A 128 17.85 -3.82 -11.32
CA SER A 128 18.96 -3.18 -10.59
C SER A 128 18.71 -3.27 -9.09
N LEU A 129 19.81 -3.36 -8.33
CA LEU A 129 19.81 -3.49 -6.87
C LEU A 129 20.84 -2.53 -6.29
N PHE A 130 20.41 -1.56 -5.51
CA PHE A 130 21.30 -0.63 -4.84
C PHE A 130 20.99 -0.54 -3.35
N SER A 131 22.04 -0.51 -2.53
CA SER A 131 21.97 -0.16 -1.13
C SER A 131 22.89 1.02 -0.90
N LEU A 132 22.33 2.16 -0.51
CA LEU A 132 23.06 3.40 -0.37
C LEU A 132 23.24 3.76 1.10
N SER A 133 24.43 4.32 1.42
CA SER A 133 24.80 4.70 2.80
C SER A 133 24.13 6.02 3.22
N MET A 134 22.82 6.00 3.31
CA MET A 134 22.01 7.08 3.85
C MET A 134 20.76 6.51 4.50
N GLY A 135 20.41 6.97 5.68
CA GLY A 135 19.21 6.49 6.38
C GLY A 135 18.67 7.54 7.34
N CYS A 136 17.47 7.35 7.83
CA CYS A 136 16.79 8.33 8.66
C CYS A 136 17.49 8.60 10.00
N VAL A 137 18.13 7.59 10.59
CA VAL A 137 18.89 7.75 11.84
C VAL A 137 20.23 8.43 11.59
N THR A 138 20.99 7.98 10.59
CA THR A 138 22.29 8.59 10.26
C THR A 138 22.12 10.04 9.80
N TRP A 139 21.08 10.36 9.04
CA TRP A 139 20.80 11.74 8.61
C TRP A 139 20.30 12.62 9.75
N LEU A 140 19.55 12.08 10.69
CA LEU A 140 19.19 12.79 11.91
C LEU A 140 20.46 13.25 12.66
N GLU A 141 21.39 12.34 12.90
CA GLU A 141 22.62 12.63 13.65
C GLU A 141 23.58 13.57 12.90
N ARG A 142 23.57 13.56 11.57
CA ARG A 142 24.46 14.41 10.76
C ARG A 142 23.90 15.79 10.46
N TYR A 143 22.60 15.89 10.18
CA TYR A 143 22.00 17.13 9.65
C TYR A 143 20.97 17.78 10.56
N PHE A 144 20.52 17.09 11.59
CA PHE A 144 19.55 17.57 12.56
C PHE A 144 20.03 17.35 14.00
N ALA A 145 21.34 17.25 14.21
CA ALA A 145 21.93 17.02 15.54
C ALA A 145 21.62 18.14 16.54
N ASP A 146 21.50 19.38 16.05
CA ASP A 146 21.13 20.55 16.85
C ASP A 146 19.64 20.61 17.18
N ARG A 147 18.85 19.66 16.66
CA ARG A 147 17.39 19.58 16.80
C ARG A 147 16.62 20.74 16.16
N ASN A 148 17.26 21.57 15.36
CA ASN A 148 16.59 22.60 14.58
C ASN A 148 15.99 22.05 13.30
N LEU A 149 14.78 22.50 12.97
CA LEU A 149 14.07 22.17 11.72
C LEU A 149 14.07 23.39 10.81
N GLY A 150 15.26 23.94 10.54
CA GLY A 150 15.42 25.08 9.67
C GLY A 150 15.57 24.70 8.20
N GLN A 151 15.37 25.68 7.33
CA GLN A 151 15.60 25.51 5.88
C GLN A 151 17.04 25.02 5.62
N GLU A 152 18.02 25.53 6.35
CA GLU A 152 19.43 25.16 6.17
C GLU A 152 19.68 23.68 6.51
N ASN A 153 19.03 23.16 7.56
CA ASN A 153 19.15 21.75 7.94
C ASN A 153 18.60 20.84 6.82
N PHE A 154 17.42 21.17 6.31
CA PHE A 154 16.82 20.42 5.19
C PHE A 154 17.66 20.54 3.92
N ASP A 155 18.13 21.71 3.57
CA ASP A 155 18.96 21.90 2.37
C ASP A 155 20.25 21.08 2.42
N ALA A 156 20.92 21.04 3.58
CA ALA A 156 22.12 20.24 3.76
C ALA A 156 21.81 18.73 3.67
N ALA A 157 20.74 18.28 4.31
CA ALA A 157 20.31 16.88 4.28
C ALA A 157 19.92 16.43 2.87
N GLU A 158 19.15 17.23 2.15
CA GLU A 158 18.73 16.95 0.77
C GLU A 158 19.92 16.94 -0.18
N LYS A 159 20.82 17.92 -0.06
CA LYS A 159 22.02 17.99 -0.89
C LYS A 159 22.90 16.76 -0.71
N ALA A 160 23.14 16.35 0.54
CA ALA A 160 23.94 15.17 0.84
C ALA A 160 23.29 13.90 0.28
N ALA A 161 21.96 13.77 0.41
CA ALA A 161 21.23 12.62 -0.13
C ALA A 161 21.33 12.58 -1.67
N ARG A 162 21.21 13.72 -2.35
CA ARG A 162 21.37 13.78 -3.80
C ARG A 162 22.77 13.38 -4.25
N GLU A 163 23.79 13.77 -3.50
CA GLU A 163 25.18 13.36 -3.80
C GLU A 163 25.36 11.84 -3.71
N VAL A 164 24.72 11.21 -2.73
CA VAL A 164 24.73 9.73 -2.60
C VAL A 164 23.97 9.06 -3.75
N LEU A 165 22.91 9.68 -4.25
CA LEU A 165 22.08 9.13 -5.34
C LEU A 165 22.71 9.27 -6.72
N ARG A 166 23.50 10.31 -6.97
CA ARG A 166 24.05 10.63 -8.32
C ARG A 166 24.71 9.43 -9.01
N PRO A 167 25.57 8.66 -8.36
CA PRO A 167 26.25 7.54 -9.03
C PRO A 167 25.32 6.45 -9.57
N VAL A 168 24.09 6.34 -9.02
CA VAL A 168 23.14 5.27 -9.39
C VAL A 168 21.91 5.79 -10.12
N ALA A 169 21.69 7.09 -10.13
CA ALA A 169 20.47 7.69 -10.66
C ALA A 169 20.26 7.39 -12.16
N ASP A 170 21.31 7.45 -12.96
CA ASP A 170 21.21 7.18 -14.41
C ASP A 170 20.81 5.75 -14.70
N GLU A 171 21.37 4.78 -13.98
CA GLU A 171 21.02 3.37 -14.15
C GLU A 171 19.58 3.10 -13.74
N LEU A 172 19.13 3.68 -12.63
CA LEU A 172 17.74 3.57 -12.19
C LEU A 172 16.77 4.15 -13.24
N ARG A 173 17.06 5.33 -13.75
CA ARG A 173 16.25 5.96 -14.81
C ARG A 173 16.27 5.18 -16.11
N TYR A 174 17.40 4.57 -16.45
CA TYR A 174 17.54 3.74 -17.65
C TYR A 174 16.58 2.56 -17.63
N HIS A 175 16.51 1.82 -16.51
CA HIS A 175 15.55 0.71 -16.36
C HIS A 175 14.12 1.23 -16.31
N GLY A 176 13.90 2.37 -15.68
CA GLY A 176 12.60 3.00 -15.58
C GLY A 176 11.60 2.22 -14.73
N TRP A 177 10.43 2.77 -14.58
CA TRP A 177 9.32 2.17 -13.84
C TRP A 177 8.00 2.79 -14.27
N LYS A 178 6.93 2.02 -14.10
CA LYS A 178 5.55 2.50 -14.27
C LYS A 178 4.89 2.78 -12.92
N VAL A 179 5.31 2.07 -11.88
CA VAL A 179 4.83 2.28 -10.51
C VAL A 179 6.02 2.43 -9.57
N CYS A 180 5.85 3.26 -8.55
CA CYS A 180 6.83 3.44 -7.48
C CYS A 180 6.18 3.12 -6.15
N VAL A 181 6.81 2.28 -5.36
CA VAL A 181 6.35 1.92 -4.03
C VAL A 181 7.43 2.15 -3.00
N GLY A 182 7.03 2.60 -1.84
CA GLY A 182 7.92 2.86 -0.72
C GLY A 182 7.61 1.97 0.46
N ALA A 183 8.64 1.62 1.21
CA ALA A 183 8.54 0.79 2.38
C ALA A 183 9.17 1.48 3.60
N SER A 184 8.90 0.92 4.77
CA SER A 184 9.44 1.30 6.07
C SER A 184 8.84 2.57 6.68
N GLY A 185 9.42 2.99 7.80
CA GLY A 185 8.79 3.91 8.74
C GLY A 185 8.43 5.29 8.19
N THR A 186 9.28 5.87 7.34
CA THR A 186 9.00 7.19 6.76
C THR A 186 7.77 7.17 5.86
N VAL A 187 7.66 6.17 4.98
CA VAL A 187 6.52 6.03 4.07
C VAL A 187 5.24 5.67 4.84
N GLN A 188 5.36 4.81 5.85
CA GLN A 188 4.24 4.51 6.73
C GLN A 188 3.72 5.75 7.47
N ALA A 189 4.63 6.57 7.98
CA ALA A 189 4.28 7.84 8.64
C ALA A 189 3.55 8.79 7.66
N LEU A 190 4.01 8.88 6.43
CA LEU A 190 3.36 9.69 5.39
C LEU A 190 1.94 9.21 5.11
N GLN A 191 1.71 7.91 5.04
CA GLN A 191 0.37 7.35 4.85
C GLN A 191 -0.56 7.69 6.02
N GLU A 192 -0.07 7.57 7.25
CA GLU A 192 -0.84 7.93 8.45
C GLU A 192 -1.20 9.41 8.45
N ILE A 193 -0.27 10.28 8.06
CA ILE A 193 -0.49 11.73 7.94
C ILE A 193 -1.55 12.03 6.89
N MET A 194 -1.44 11.43 5.71
CA MET A 194 -2.40 11.66 4.62
C MET A 194 -3.80 11.18 4.97
N MET A 195 -3.92 10.03 5.63
CA MET A 195 -5.21 9.54 6.12
C MET A 195 -5.82 10.48 7.17
N ALA A 196 -5.02 10.94 8.13
CA ALA A 196 -5.50 11.84 9.17
C ALA A 196 -5.96 13.19 8.62
N GLN A 197 -5.37 13.66 7.52
CA GLN A 197 -5.70 14.93 6.89
C GLN A 197 -6.71 14.82 5.74
N GLY A 198 -7.26 13.62 5.53
CA GLY A 198 -8.27 13.41 4.48
C GLY A 198 -7.73 13.49 3.05
N MET A 199 -6.43 13.29 2.86
CA MET A 199 -5.80 13.26 1.54
C MET A 199 -5.84 11.85 0.94
N ASP A 200 -5.75 11.75 -0.39
CA ASP A 200 -5.57 10.45 -1.04
C ASP A 200 -4.21 9.80 -0.68
N GLU A 201 -4.07 8.50 -0.97
CA GLU A 201 -2.90 7.73 -0.56
C GLU A 201 -1.64 7.99 -1.39
N ARG A 202 -1.72 8.71 -2.49
CA ARG A 202 -0.58 8.96 -3.39
C ARG A 202 0.37 9.98 -2.77
N ILE A 203 1.63 9.59 -2.62
CA ILE A 203 2.70 10.47 -2.17
C ILE A 203 3.27 11.19 -3.40
N THR A 204 3.24 12.51 -3.38
CA THR A 204 3.76 13.37 -4.44
C THR A 204 4.78 14.33 -3.88
N LEU A 205 5.66 14.85 -4.75
CA LEU A 205 6.66 15.83 -4.32
C LEU A 205 6.00 17.09 -3.73
N GLU A 206 4.86 17.50 -4.25
CA GLU A 206 4.11 18.63 -3.73
C GLU A 206 3.71 18.41 -2.27
N LYS A 207 3.14 17.24 -1.95
CA LYS A 207 2.78 16.89 -0.57
C LYS A 207 4.01 16.84 0.34
N LEU A 208 5.12 16.28 -0.14
CA LEU A 208 6.38 16.24 0.62
C LEU A 208 6.91 17.65 0.93
N GLN A 209 6.87 18.54 -0.04
CA GLN A 209 7.31 19.94 0.13
C GLN A 209 6.40 20.67 1.14
N GLN A 210 5.10 20.44 1.10
CA GLN A 210 4.16 21.02 2.07
C GLN A 210 4.48 20.56 3.49
N LEU A 211 4.77 19.27 3.69
CA LEU A 211 5.14 18.72 5.00
C LEU A 211 6.48 19.26 5.48
N LYS A 212 7.44 19.43 4.58
CA LYS A 212 8.72 20.10 4.90
C LYS A 212 8.49 21.51 5.39
N GLN A 213 7.67 22.30 4.71
CA GLN A 213 7.36 23.67 5.14
C GLN A 213 6.65 23.69 6.49
N ARG A 214 5.77 22.72 6.75
CA ARG A 214 5.13 22.56 8.06
C ARG A 214 6.16 22.27 9.15
N ALA A 215 7.11 21.38 8.89
CA ALA A 215 8.19 21.07 9.83
C ALA A 215 9.07 22.29 10.12
N ILE A 216 9.44 23.05 9.08
CA ILE A 216 10.20 24.29 9.21
C ILE A 216 9.45 25.31 10.06
N HIS A 217 8.14 25.43 9.87
CA HIS A 217 7.30 26.32 10.67
C HIS A 217 7.30 25.93 12.16
N CYS A 218 7.36 24.64 12.50
CA CYS A 218 7.50 24.18 13.87
C CYS A 218 8.86 24.59 14.48
N GLY A 219 9.89 24.69 13.67
CA GLY A 219 11.20 25.23 13.99
C GLY A 219 12.14 24.32 14.76
N ARG A 220 11.64 23.49 15.66
CA ARG A 220 12.45 22.56 16.45
C ARG A 220 11.80 21.19 16.48
N LEU A 221 12.65 20.17 16.60
CA LEU A 221 12.22 18.77 16.56
C LEU A 221 11.27 18.42 17.72
N GLU A 222 11.53 18.94 18.92
CA GLU A 222 10.66 18.75 20.08
C GLU A 222 9.30 19.44 19.96
N GLU A 223 9.16 20.39 19.05
CA GLU A 223 7.92 21.11 18.80
C GLU A 223 7.22 20.64 17.51
N LEU A 224 7.73 19.58 16.89
CA LEU A 224 7.16 19.04 15.66
C LEU A 224 5.78 18.48 15.93
N GLU A 225 4.79 19.08 15.30
CA GLU A 225 3.39 18.69 15.40
C GLU A 225 2.75 18.68 14.02
N ILE A 226 2.41 17.49 13.55
CA ILE A 226 1.73 17.27 12.28
C ILE A 226 0.61 16.27 12.55
N ASP A 227 -0.61 16.59 12.12
CA ASP A 227 -1.75 15.70 12.27
C ASP A 227 -1.48 14.34 11.60
N GLY A 228 -1.59 13.27 12.38
CA GLY A 228 -1.30 11.92 11.91
C GLY A 228 0.13 11.44 12.16
N LEU A 229 1.04 12.33 12.55
CA LEU A 229 2.40 11.96 12.91
C LEU A 229 2.45 11.59 14.39
N THR A 230 2.78 10.34 14.69
CA THR A 230 2.91 9.86 16.07
C THR A 230 4.22 10.35 16.69
N LEU A 231 4.25 10.47 18.02
CA LEU A 231 5.47 10.82 18.75
C LEU A 231 6.60 9.79 18.51
N GLU A 232 6.23 8.54 18.36
CA GLU A 232 7.16 7.45 18.08
C GLU A 232 7.96 7.67 16.80
N ARG A 233 7.33 8.25 15.77
CA ARG A 233 7.95 8.46 14.45
C ARG A 233 8.53 9.86 14.27
N ALA A 234 8.16 10.80 15.13
CA ALA A 234 8.50 12.23 14.98
C ALA A 234 9.99 12.49 14.92
N LEU A 235 10.79 11.77 15.72
CA LEU A 235 12.23 12.02 15.82
C LEU A 235 12.97 11.84 14.49
N VAL A 236 12.65 10.78 13.75
CA VAL A 236 13.34 10.43 12.49
C VAL A 236 12.55 10.85 11.24
N PHE A 237 11.37 11.43 11.41
CA PHE A 237 10.53 11.83 10.28
C PHE A 237 11.15 12.94 9.44
N PRO A 238 11.67 14.05 9.99
CA PRO A 238 12.27 15.11 9.17
C PRO A 238 13.47 14.63 8.33
N SER A 239 14.34 13.82 8.90
CA SER A 239 15.50 13.28 8.20
C SER A 239 15.08 12.29 7.10
N GLY A 240 14.12 11.41 7.36
CA GLY A 240 13.53 10.54 6.36
C GLY A 240 12.84 11.31 5.24
N LEU A 241 12.12 12.37 5.59
CA LEU A 241 11.47 13.25 4.64
C LEU A 241 12.48 13.93 3.70
N ALA A 242 13.60 14.43 4.24
CA ALA A 242 14.66 15.05 3.45
C ALA A 242 15.26 14.06 2.43
N ILE A 243 15.52 12.83 2.85
CA ILE A 243 16.01 11.77 1.96
C ILE A 243 14.99 11.48 0.86
N LEU A 244 13.73 11.36 1.21
CA LEU A 244 12.67 11.06 0.24
C LEU A 244 12.47 12.18 -0.76
N ILE A 245 12.53 13.44 -0.34
CA ILE A 245 12.47 14.60 -1.24
C ILE A 245 13.64 14.56 -2.25
N ALA A 246 14.85 14.24 -1.77
CA ALA A 246 16.01 14.10 -2.64
C ALA A 246 15.81 12.99 -3.69
N ILE A 247 15.26 11.86 -3.29
CA ILE A 247 14.96 10.73 -4.18
C ILE A 247 13.93 11.12 -5.23
N PHE A 248 12.83 11.75 -4.83
CA PHE A 248 11.80 12.22 -5.75
C PHE A 248 12.36 13.21 -6.78
N THR A 249 13.22 14.13 -6.32
CA THR A 249 13.81 15.16 -7.17
C THR A 249 14.80 14.56 -8.15
N GLU A 250 15.76 13.77 -7.69
CA GLU A 250 16.81 13.20 -8.57
C GLU A 250 16.25 12.18 -9.56
N LEU A 251 15.28 11.39 -9.16
CA LEU A 251 14.70 10.36 -10.02
C LEU A 251 13.44 10.80 -10.76
N ASN A 252 12.98 12.01 -10.51
CA ASN A 252 11.75 12.56 -11.10
C ASN A 252 10.54 11.64 -10.89
N ILE A 253 10.34 11.21 -9.65
CA ILE A 253 9.22 10.34 -9.29
C ILE A 253 7.93 11.17 -9.28
N GLN A 254 6.91 10.70 -9.99
CA GLN A 254 5.61 11.38 -10.07
C GLN A 254 4.75 11.10 -8.85
N CYS A 255 4.65 9.83 -8.46
CA CYS A 255 3.96 9.45 -7.23
C CYS A 255 4.49 8.12 -6.69
N MET A 256 4.27 7.92 -5.38
CA MET A 256 4.64 6.72 -4.67
C MET A 256 3.46 6.26 -3.83
N THR A 257 3.30 4.95 -3.69
CA THR A 257 2.33 4.34 -2.79
C THR A 257 3.04 3.43 -1.79
N LEU A 258 2.35 3.05 -0.72
CA LEU A 258 2.91 2.18 0.31
C LEU A 258 3.01 0.74 -0.19
N ALA A 259 4.17 0.10 0.00
CA ALA A 259 4.36 -1.32 -0.24
C ALA A 259 3.61 -2.16 0.81
N GLY A 260 3.14 -3.34 0.40
CA GLY A 260 2.46 -4.27 1.31
C GLY A 260 3.38 -4.98 2.28
N GLY A 261 4.66 -5.07 1.98
CA GLY A 261 5.70 -5.67 2.81
C GLY A 261 7.07 -5.36 2.26
N ALA A 262 8.11 -5.77 2.96
CA ALA A 262 9.49 -5.51 2.56
C ALA A 262 10.44 -6.63 3.01
N LEU A 263 11.51 -6.30 3.73
CA LEU A 263 12.56 -7.24 4.11
C LEU A 263 12.03 -8.48 4.86
N ARG A 264 11.20 -8.28 5.87
CA ARG A 264 10.69 -9.38 6.70
C ARG A 264 9.87 -10.37 5.87
N GLU A 265 9.02 -9.84 5.01
CA GLU A 265 8.18 -10.64 4.12
C GLU A 265 9.04 -11.39 3.10
N GLY A 266 10.09 -10.76 2.56
CA GLY A 266 11.07 -11.41 1.69
C GLY A 266 11.78 -12.57 2.38
N LEU A 267 12.16 -12.41 3.64
CA LEU A 267 12.76 -13.48 4.44
C LEU A 267 11.79 -14.66 4.64
N VAL A 268 10.54 -14.37 5.03
CA VAL A 268 9.53 -15.40 5.29
C VAL A 268 9.20 -16.18 4.01
N TYR A 269 8.97 -15.49 2.91
CA TYR A 269 8.68 -16.15 1.63
C TYR A 269 9.90 -16.94 1.13
N GLY A 270 11.12 -16.44 1.36
CA GLY A 270 12.34 -17.16 1.05
C GLY A 270 12.50 -18.44 1.84
N MET A 271 12.17 -18.43 3.14
CA MET A 271 12.20 -19.63 4.00
C MET A 271 11.21 -20.70 3.53
N LEU A 272 10.10 -20.30 2.93
CA LEU A 272 9.07 -21.20 2.42
C LEU A 272 9.32 -21.60 0.96
N HIS A 273 10.37 -21.10 0.32
CA HIS A 273 10.68 -21.33 -1.09
C HIS A 273 9.52 -21.03 -2.03
N LEU A 274 8.73 -20.01 -1.69
CA LEU A 274 7.60 -19.59 -2.51
C LEU A 274 8.06 -18.69 -3.65
N THR A 275 7.49 -18.92 -4.82
CA THR A 275 7.75 -18.09 -6.02
C THR A 275 6.54 -17.20 -6.31
N VAL A 276 6.77 -16.06 -6.97
CA VAL A 276 5.72 -15.17 -7.44
C VAL A 276 5.25 -15.68 -8.80
N GLU A 277 4.19 -16.48 -8.81
CA GLU A 277 3.63 -17.04 -10.06
C GLU A 277 2.44 -16.26 -10.60
N GLN A 278 1.73 -15.55 -9.72
CA GLN A 278 0.51 -14.83 -10.06
C GLN A 278 0.45 -13.50 -9.33
N ASP A 279 -0.34 -12.57 -9.87
CA ASP A 279 -0.66 -11.33 -9.16
C ASP A 279 -1.27 -11.61 -7.79
N ILE A 280 -0.75 -10.94 -6.77
CA ILE A 280 -1.17 -11.12 -5.37
C ILE A 280 -2.66 -10.81 -5.19
N ARG A 281 -3.20 -9.80 -5.88
CA ARG A 281 -4.63 -9.45 -5.77
C ARG A 281 -5.51 -10.58 -6.25
N SER A 282 -5.18 -11.19 -7.37
CA SER A 282 -5.94 -12.33 -7.93
C SER A 282 -5.93 -13.51 -6.97
N ARG A 283 -4.80 -13.82 -6.37
CA ARG A 283 -4.70 -14.88 -5.35
C ARG A 283 -5.55 -14.57 -4.12
N THR A 284 -5.47 -13.34 -3.63
CA THR A 284 -6.24 -12.90 -2.47
C THR A 284 -7.74 -13.02 -2.71
N LEU A 285 -8.21 -12.51 -3.85
CA LEU A 285 -9.63 -12.60 -4.22
C LEU A 285 -10.11 -14.04 -4.32
N ARG A 286 -9.32 -14.90 -4.96
CA ARG A 286 -9.65 -16.32 -5.08
C ARG A 286 -9.71 -17.02 -3.73
N ASN A 287 -8.76 -16.73 -2.83
CA ASN A 287 -8.73 -17.29 -1.49
C ASN A 287 -9.94 -16.86 -0.66
N ILE A 288 -10.32 -15.59 -0.74
CA ILE A 288 -11.50 -15.06 -0.06
C ILE A 288 -12.78 -15.69 -0.63
N GLN A 289 -12.89 -15.79 -1.94
CA GLN A 289 -14.04 -16.42 -2.60
C GLN A 289 -14.24 -17.85 -2.11
N ARG A 290 -13.16 -18.63 -2.00
CA ARG A 290 -13.21 -20.00 -1.49
C ARG A 290 -13.58 -20.05 -0.01
N ARG A 291 -12.93 -19.22 0.81
CA ARG A 291 -13.15 -19.17 2.26
C ARG A 291 -14.61 -18.86 2.61
N PHE A 292 -15.22 -17.95 1.89
CA PHE A 292 -16.59 -17.50 2.13
C PHE A 292 -17.61 -18.13 1.20
N MET A 293 -17.21 -19.14 0.42
CA MET A 293 -18.09 -19.87 -0.50
C MET A 293 -18.89 -18.96 -1.44
N ILE A 294 -18.23 -17.93 -1.96
CA ILE A 294 -18.84 -17.00 -2.92
C ILE A 294 -19.13 -17.75 -4.22
N ASP A 295 -20.29 -17.47 -4.84
CA ASP A 295 -20.61 -17.92 -6.18
C ASP A 295 -19.67 -17.25 -7.19
N ILE A 296 -18.63 -17.99 -7.59
CA ILE A 296 -17.57 -17.47 -8.48
C ILE A 296 -18.13 -17.11 -9.85
N ASP A 297 -19.04 -17.92 -10.39
CA ASP A 297 -19.64 -17.66 -11.71
C ASP A 297 -20.42 -16.34 -11.70
N GLN A 298 -21.18 -16.09 -10.63
CA GLN A 298 -21.91 -14.84 -10.49
C GLN A 298 -20.97 -13.65 -10.31
N ALA A 299 -19.93 -13.81 -9.49
CA ALA A 299 -18.92 -12.77 -9.30
C ALA A 299 -18.25 -12.38 -10.63
N GLN A 300 -17.89 -13.36 -11.44
CA GLN A 300 -17.31 -13.13 -12.77
C GLN A 300 -18.30 -12.49 -13.73
N ARG A 301 -19.56 -12.87 -13.67
CA ARG A 301 -20.63 -12.28 -14.50
C ARG A 301 -20.80 -10.80 -14.22
N VAL A 302 -20.89 -10.44 -12.95
CA VAL A 302 -20.99 -9.03 -12.54
C VAL A 302 -19.72 -8.27 -12.92
N ALA A 303 -18.55 -8.86 -12.71
CA ALA A 303 -17.27 -8.26 -13.09
C ALA A 303 -17.18 -7.98 -14.59
N LYS A 304 -17.65 -8.91 -15.42
CA LYS A 304 -17.67 -8.75 -16.87
C LYS A 304 -18.59 -7.62 -17.32
N VAL A 305 -19.78 -7.52 -16.75
CA VAL A 305 -20.71 -6.44 -17.05
C VAL A 305 -20.13 -5.09 -16.60
N ALA A 306 -19.58 -5.03 -15.40
CA ALA A 306 -18.97 -3.80 -14.88
C ALA A 306 -17.77 -3.36 -15.72
N ALA A 307 -16.91 -4.30 -16.12
CA ALA A 307 -15.77 -4.02 -16.99
C ALA A 307 -16.21 -3.45 -18.34
N ASN A 308 -17.26 -4.00 -18.93
CA ASN A 308 -17.82 -3.52 -20.18
C ASN A 308 -18.35 -2.07 -20.01
N PHE A 309 -19.07 -1.79 -18.94
CA PHE A 309 -19.52 -0.43 -18.65
C PHE A 309 -18.35 0.53 -18.44
N TYR A 310 -17.35 0.10 -17.68
CA TYR A 310 -16.16 0.90 -17.44
C TYR A 310 -15.45 1.27 -18.76
N ASP A 311 -15.23 0.30 -19.61
CA ASP A 311 -14.53 0.51 -20.90
C ASP A 311 -15.28 1.48 -21.81
N GLN A 312 -16.61 1.57 -21.70
CA GLN A 312 -17.42 2.50 -22.49
C GLN A 312 -17.38 3.94 -21.95
N VAL A 313 -17.10 4.16 -20.67
CA VAL A 313 -17.14 5.50 -20.05
C VAL A 313 -15.78 6.01 -19.62
N GLU A 314 -14.74 5.19 -19.62
CA GLU A 314 -13.43 5.56 -19.06
C GLU A 314 -12.83 6.81 -19.70
N ASN A 315 -12.97 6.99 -20.99
CA ASN A 315 -12.41 8.15 -21.70
C ASN A 315 -13.11 9.45 -21.30
N GLU A 316 -14.44 9.44 -21.27
CA GLU A 316 -15.21 10.63 -20.88
C GLU A 316 -14.99 11.01 -19.42
N TRP A 317 -14.87 10.03 -18.55
CA TRP A 317 -14.65 10.25 -17.13
C TRP A 317 -13.18 10.35 -16.73
N HIS A 318 -12.25 10.18 -17.66
CA HIS A 318 -10.80 10.20 -17.44
C HIS A 318 -10.36 9.25 -16.33
N LEU A 319 -10.87 8.01 -16.36
CA LEU A 319 -10.59 7.00 -15.35
C LEU A 319 -9.22 6.35 -15.58
N GLU A 320 -8.52 6.08 -14.49
CA GLU A 320 -7.21 5.42 -14.52
C GLU A 320 -7.36 3.89 -14.43
N ALA A 321 -6.36 3.16 -14.93
CA ALA A 321 -6.37 1.69 -14.95
C ALA A 321 -6.57 1.06 -13.57
N ILE A 322 -6.02 1.67 -12.51
CA ILE A 322 -6.20 1.16 -11.13
C ILE A 322 -7.67 1.18 -10.70
N SER A 323 -8.44 2.16 -11.16
CA SER A 323 -9.89 2.23 -10.86
C SER A 323 -10.64 1.05 -11.45
N ARG A 324 -10.24 0.59 -12.64
CA ARG A 324 -10.82 -0.61 -13.27
C ARG A 324 -10.57 -1.85 -12.42
N ASP A 325 -9.33 -2.05 -11.99
CA ASP A 325 -8.96 -3.19 -11.14
C ASP A 325 -9.73 -3.20 -9.82
N LEU A 326 -9.91 -2.04 -9.20
CA LEU A 326 -10.64 -1.91 -7.95
C LEU A 326 -12.14 -2.18 -8.13
N LEU A 327 -12.73 -1.71 -9.23
CA LEU A 327 -14.13 -2.02 -9.56
C LEU A 327 -14.32 -3.53 -9.75
N ILE A 328 -13.46 -4.17 -10.52
CA ILE A 328 -13.53 -5.62 -10.75
C ILE A 328 -13.33 -6.38 -9.43
N SER A 329 -12.41 -5.94 -8.58
CA SER A 329 -12.20 -6.54 -7.27
C SER A 329 -13.44 -6.45 -6.39
N ALA A 330 -14.14 -5.31 -6.39
CA ALA A 330 -15.41 -5.15 -5.69
C ALA A 330 -16.47 -6.12 -6.22
N CYS A 331 -16.56 -6.28 -7.55
CA CYS A 331 -17.48 -7.25 -8.16
C CYS A 331 -17.20 -8.67 -7.70
N GLN A 332 -15.93 -9.07 -7.62
CA GLN A 332 -15.52 -10.41 -7.18
C GLN A 332 -15.91 -10.70 -5.73
N LEU A 333 -16.12 -9.68 -4.92
CA LEU A 333 -16.43 -9.80 -3.50
C LEU A 333 -17.87 -9.39 -3.16
N HIS A 334 -18.67 -8.96 -4.13
CA HIS A 334 -19.93 -8.25 -3.82
C HIS A 334 -20.94 -9.09 -3.03
N GLU A 335 -20.94 -10.41 -3.19
CA GLU A 335 -21.84 -11.31 -2.47
C GLU A 335 -21.25 -11.90 -1.18
N ILE A 336 -20.07 -11.45 -0.73
CA ILE A 336 -19.44 -11.99 0.48
C ILE A 336 -20.34 -11.86 1.72
N GLY A 337 -21.18 -10.84 1.77
CA GLY A 337 -22.11 -10.62 2.89
C GLY A 337 -23.17 -11.72 3.04
N LEU A 338 -23.49 -12.44 1.97
CA LEU A 338 -24.41 -13.57 2.02
C LEU A 338 -23.90 -14.72 2.89
N SER A 339 -22.59 -14.80 3.13
CA SER A 339 -22.02 -15.78 4.05
C SER A 339 -22.44 -15.55 5.50
N VAL A 340 -22.89 -14.36 5.83
CA VAL A 340 -23.44 -14.00 7.14
C VAL A 340 -24.95 -14.15 7.13
N ASP A 341 -25.66 -13.35 6.35
CA ASP A 341 -27.11 -13.42 6.16
C ASP A 341 -27.51 -12.57 4.96
N PHE A 342 -28.66 -12.87 4.36
CA PHE A 342 -29.29 -12.07 3.33
C PHE A 342 -29.69 -10.68 3.83
N LYS A 343 -30.23 -10.61 5.04
CA LYS A 343 -30.56 -9.33 5.66
C LYS A 343 -29.29 -8.53 5.88
N GLN A 344 -29.29 -7.31 5.39
CA GLN A 344 -28.14 -6.40 5.50
C GLN A 344 -26.85 -6.97 4.86
N ALA A 345 -26.98 -7.76 3.81
CA ALA A 345 -25.81 -8.34 3.13
C ALA A 345 -24.79 -7.29 2.70
N PRO A 346 -25.17 -6.08 2.18
CA PRO A 346 -24.17 -5.03 1.90
C PRO A 346 -23.40 -4.57 3.15
N GLN A 347 -24.06 -4.43 4.29
CA GLN A 347 -23.40 -4.06 5.54
C GLN A 347 -22.46 -5.15 6.03
N HIS A 348 -22.85 -6.42 5.92
CA HIS A 348 -21.98 -7.55 6.22
C HIS A 348 -20.77 -7.59 5.30
N ALA A 349 -20.96 -7.35 4.00
CA ALA A 349 -19.87 -7.28 3.02
C ALA A 349 -18.86 -6.18 3.38
N ALA A 350 -19.35 -4.99 3.70
CA ALA A 350 -18.50 -3.86 4.09
C ALA A 350 -17.70 -4.16 5.34
N TYR A 351 -18.33 -4.74 6.37
CA TYR A 351 -17.65 -5.13 7.60
C TYR A 351 -16.55 -6.16 7.34
N LEU A 352 -16.87 -7.22 6.60
CA LEU A 352 -15.93 -8.29 6.31
C LEU A 352 -14.72 -7.76 5.52
N VAL A 353 -14.94 -7.02 4.46
CA VAL A 353 -13.86 -6.48 3.62
C VAL A 353 -12.99 -5.49 4.40
N ARG A 354 -13.59 -4.66 5.25
CA ARG A 354 -12.84 -3.73 6.08
C ARG A 354 -11.91 -4.42 7.08
N ASN A 355 -12.31 -5.58 7.62
CA ASN A 355 -11.62 -6.25 8.71
C ASN A 355 -10.81 -7.48 8.29
N LEU A 356 -11.00 -8.00 7.08
CA LEU A 356 -10.19 -9.08 6.54
C LEU A 356 -8.80 -8.58 6.15
N ASP A 357 -7.82 -9.47 6.28
CA ASP A 357 -6.51 -9.27 5.66
C ASP A 357 -6.64 -9.52 4.16
N LEU A 358 -6.34 -8.51 3.36
CA LEU A 358 -6.40 -8.55 1.89
C LEU A 358 -5.02 -8.19 1.30
N PRO A 359 -4.07 -9.14 1.31
CA PRO A 359 -2.75 -8.89 0.71
C PRO A 359 -2.86 -8.41 -0.74
N GLY A 360 -2.09 -7.40 -1.09
CA GLY A 360 -2.12 -6.77 -2.40
C GLY A 360 -3.01 -5.54 -2.50
N PHE A 361 -3.82 -5.28 -1.47
CA PHE A 361 -4.63 -4.07 -1.36
C PHE A 361 -4.11 -3.19 -0.23
N THR A 362 -3.96 -1.91 -0.50
CA THR A 362 -3.58 -0.95 0.54
C THR A 362 -4.74 -0.74 1.53
N PRO A 363 -4.48 -0.21 2.73
CA PRO A 363 -5.58 0.14 3.64
C PRO A 363 -6.60 1.10 3.02
N ALA A 364 -6.15 2.06 2.21
CA ALA A 364 -7.02 2.96 1.48
C ALA A 364 -7.91 2.22 0.47
N GLN A 365 -7.34 1.29 -0.27
CA GLN A 365 -8.06 0.46 -1.25
C GLN A 365 -9.09 -0.45 -0.57
N LYS A 366 -8.76 -1.05 0.58
CA LYS A 366 -9.73 -1.82 1.39
C LYS A 366 -10.94 -0.97 1.79
N LYS A 367 -10.70 0.26 2.21
CA LYS A 367 -11.78 1.20 2.53
C LYS A 367 -12.66 1.49 1.33
N LEU A 368 -12.07 1.70 0.16
CA LEU A 368 -12.84 1.91 -1.07
C LEU A 368 -13.69 0.69 -1.39
N LEU A 369 -13.12 -0.51 -1.39
CA LEU A 369 -13.88 -1.74 -1.63
C LEU A 369 -15.04 -1.87 -0.65
N ALA A 370 -14.80 -1.64 0.64
CA ALA A 370 -15.83 -1.74 1.67
C ALA A 370 -16.99 -0.76 1.42
N THR A 371 -16.70 0.50 1.08
CA THR A 371 -17.76 1.49 0.83
C THR A 371 -18.48 1.24 -0.49
N LEU A 372 -17.81 0.72 -1.50
CA LEU A 372 -18.48 0.30 -2.74
C LEU A 372 -19.49 -0.82 -2.44
N LEU A 373 -19.09 -1.82 -1.66
CA LEU A 373 -19.97 -2.94 -1.31
C LEU A 373 -21.13 -2.51 -0.39
N LEU A 374 -20.88 -1.56 0.51
CA LEU A 374 -21.93 -0.97 1.34
C LEU A 374 -23.02 -0.32 0.49
N ASN A 375 -22.64 0.31 -0.61
CA ASN A 375 -23.49 1.08 -1.50
C ASN A 375 -23.90 0.33 -2.77
N GLN A 376 -23.76 -0.98 -2.78
CA GLN A 376 -24.04 -1.79 -3.99
C GLN A 376 -25.54 -1.87 -4.35
N THR A 377 -26.40 -1.59 -3.41
CA THR A 377 -27.86 -1.54 -3.58
C THR A 377 -28.48 -0.62 -2.55
N ASN A 378 -29.80 -0.41 -2.61
CA ASN A 378 -30.55 0.46 -1.71
C ASN A 378 -30.14 1.95 -1.87
N PRO A 379 -30.70 2.87 -1.10
CA PRO A 379 -30.29 4.27 -1.16
C PRO A 379 -28.80 4.47 -0.93
N VAL A 380 -28.20 5.40 -1.66
CA VAL A 380 -26.76 5.67 -1.58
C VAL A 380 -26.43 6.53 -0.37
N ASP A 381 -25.41 6.13 0.37
CA ASP A 381 -24.77 6.94 1.40
C ASP A 381 -23.51 7.61 0.83
N LEU A 382 -23.67 8.83 0.33
CA LEU A 382 -22.54 9.58 -0.25
C LEU A 382 -21.41 9.83 0.75
N SER A 383 -21.75 10.06 2.02
CA SER A 383 -20.73 10.35 3.02
C SER A 383 -19.74 9.21 3.17
N SER A 384 -20.20 7.95 3.09
CA SER A 384 -19.33 6.78 3.15
C SER A 384 -18.37 6.72 1.96
N LEU A 385 -18.85 7.08 0.76
CA LEU A 385 -18.00 7.10 -0.45
C LEU A 385 -16.93 8.20 -0.38
N HIS A 386 -17.17 9.27 0.37
CA HIS A 386 -16.21 10.36 0.55
C HIS A 386 -15.22 10.12 1.69
N GLN A 387 -15.40 9.09 2.51
CA GLN A 387 -14.52 8.77 3.63
C GLN A 387 -13.32 7.90 3.23
N GLN A 388 -13.27 7.41 2.02
CA GLN A 388 -12.15 6.66 1.48
C GLN A 388 -11.10 7.61 0.87
N ASN A 389 -9.87 7.15 0.73
CA ASN A 389 -8.76 7.96 0.22
C ASN A 389 -7.91 7.23 -0.85
N ALA A 390 -8.42 6.16 -1.44
CA ALA A 390 -7.74 5.47 -2.53
C ALA A 390 -7.85 6.20 -3.86
N VAL A 391 -9.03 6.79 -4.11
CA VAL A 391 -9.34 7.55 -5.34
C VAL A 391 -10.05 8.86 -4.96
N PRO A 392 -10.07 9.85 -5.86
CA PRO A 392 -10.87 11.05 -5.61
C PRO A 392 -12.34 10.70 -5.36
N PRO A 393 -13.05 11.47 -4.53
CA PRO A 393 -14.46 11.19 -4.22
C PRO A 393 -15.34 11.01 -5.45
N ARG A 394 -15.13 11.81 -6.47
CA ARG A 394 -15.84 11.71 -7.75
C ARG A 394 -15.64 10.33 -8.40
N VAL A 395 -14.42 9.80 -8.38
CA VAL A 395 -14.13 8.49 -8.96
C VAL A 395 -14.83 7.39 -8.15
N ALA A 396 -14.82 7.47 -6.82
CA ALA A 396 -15.55 6.51 -5.97
C ALA A 396 -17.04 6.48 -6.32
N GLU A 397 -17.66 7.64 -6.51
CA GLU A 397 -19.05 7.75 -6.95
C GLU A 397 -19.26 7.10 -8.33
N GLN A 398 -18.38 7.37 -9.28
CA GLN A 398 -18.45 6.79 -10.63
C GLN A 398 -18.35 5.27 -10.60
N LEU A 399 -17.42 4.72 -9.83
CA LEU A 399 -17.28 3.27 -9.68
C LEU A 399 -18.51 2.64 -9.02
N CYS A 400 -19.09 3.30 -8.02
CA CYS A 400 -20.31 2.86 -7.37
C CYS A 400 -21.48 2.78 -8.35
N ARG A 401 -21.63 3.77 -9.22
CA ARG A 401 -22.68 3.79 -10.24
C ARG A 401 -22.58 2.60 -11.18
N LEU A 402 -21.36 2.27 -11.62
CA LEU A 402 -21.12 1.14 -12.52
C LEU A 402 -21.37 -0.21 -11.84
N LEU A 403 -20.94 -0.35 -10.60
CA LEU A 403 -21.16 -1.57 -9.80
C LEU A 403 -22.66 -1.84 -9.62
N ARG A 404 -23.43 -0.83 -9.26
CA ARG A 404 -24.87 -0.96 -9.03
C ARG A 404 -25.60 -1.42 -10.29
N LEU A 405 -25.29 -0.82 -11.42
CA LEU A 405 -25.88 -1.23 -12.71
C LEU A 405 -25.49 -2.64 -13.09
N ALA A 406 -24.23 -3.00 -12.91
CA ALA A 406 -23.75 -4.34 -13.26
C ALA A 406 -24.48 -5.43 -12.45
N ILE A 407 -24.69 -5.21 -11.17
CA ILE A 407 -25.42 -6.15 -10.30
C ILE A 407 -26.87 -6.31 -10.77
N ILE A 408 -27.54 -5.23 -11.14
CA ILE A 408 -28.93 -5.26 -11.62
C ILE A 408 -29.04 -6.12 -12.88
N PHE A 409 -28.18 -5.89 -13.87
CA PHE A 409 -28.29 -6.59 -15.16
C PHE A 409 -27.75 -8.01 -15.14
N ALA A 410 -26.96 -8.40 -14.14
CA ALA A 410 -26.50 -9.76 -13.93
C ALA A 410 -27.38 -10.57 -12.95
N SER A 411 -28.46 -9.99 -12.43
CA SER A 411 -29.27 -10.57 -11.34
C SER A 411 -29.95 -11.90 -11.69
N ARG A 412 -30.16 -12.19 -12.97
CA ARG A 412 -30.76 -13.46 -13.40
C ARG A 412 -29.79 -14.65 -13.37
N ARG A 413 -28.50 -14.39 -13.08
CA ARG A 413 -27.46 -15.41 -12.83
C ARG A 413 -27.22 -16.36 -14.00
N ARG A 414 -27.40 -15.85 -15.22
CA ARG A 414 -27.13 -16.57 -16.46
C ARG A 414 -26.54 -15.61 -17.50
N ASP A 415 -25.46 -16.03 -18.14
CA ASP A 415 -24.74 -15.20 -19.12
C ASP A 415 -25.60 -14.84 -20.33
N ASP A 416 -26.40 -15.79 -20.82
CA ASP A 416 -27.27 -15.61 -21.97
C ASP A 416 -28.46 -14.68 -21.74
N LEU A 417 -28.72 -14.31 -20.48
CA LEU A 417 -29.79 -13.41 -20.08
C LEU A 417 -29.33 -11.98 -19.77
N VAL A 418 -28.03 -11.72 -19.83
CA VAL A 418 -27.50 -10.36 -19.77
C VAL A 418 -27.74 -9.68 -21.11
N PRO A 419 -28.53 -8.59 -21.17
CA PRO A 419 -28.81 -7.95 -22.45
C PRO A 419 -27.56 -7.26 -23.01
N GLU A 420 -27.54 -7.11 -24.34
CA GLU A 420 -26.55 -6.21 -24.96
C GLU A 420 -26.91 -4.77 -24.63
N MET A 421 -25.92 -4.02 -24.13
CA MET A 421 -26.14 -2.68 -23.62
C MET A 421 -25.06 -1.72 -24.10
N THR A 422 -25.50 -0.48 -24.36
CA THR A 422 -24.60 0.64 -24.62
C THR A 422 -24.73 1.64 -23.49
N LEU A 423 -23.60 2.00 -22.86
CA LEU A 423 -23.54 3.00 -21.81
C LEU A 423 -22.71 4.19 -22.29
N GLN A 424 -23.31 5.38 -22.21
CA GLN A 424 -22.64 6.62 -22.57
C GLN A 424 -22.63 7.57 -21.36
N ALA A 425 -21.50 8.21 -21.16
CA ALA A 425 -21.37 9.28 -20.18
C ALA A 425 -21.27 10.63 -20.89
N ASN A 426 -22.01 11.61 -20.36
CA ASN A 426 -21.87 13.02 -20.73
C ASN A 426 -21.84 13.82 -19.44
N HIS A 427 -20.63 14.18 -19.01
CA HIS A 427 -20.39 14.69 -17.66
C HIS A 427 -20.97 13.72 -16.62
N GLU A 428 -21.90 14.17 -15.77
CA GLU A 428 -22.51 13.32 -14.75
C GLU A 428 -23.67 12.45 -15.27
N LEU A 429 -24.20 12.75 -16.46
CA LEU A 429 -25.30 11.99 -17.04
C LEU A 429 -24.81 10.67 -17.61
N LEU A 430 -25.39 9.57 -17.14
CA LEU A 430 -25.29 8.26 -17.76
C LEU A 430 -26.54 7.96 -18.58
N THR A 431 -26.35 7.55 -19.82
CA THR A 431 -27.41 7.09 -20.70
C THR A 431 -27.17 5.61 -21.04
N LEU A 432 -28.08 4.76 -20.59
CA LEU A 432 -28.04 3.34 -20.85
C LEU A 432 -29.08 2.99 -21.93
N THR A 433 -28.62 2.35 -23.00
CA THR A 433 -29.49 1.89 -24.09
C THR A 433 -29.58 0.37 -24.05
N LEU A 434 -30.81 -0.13 -23.94
CA LEU A 434 -31.16 -1.53 -23.92
C LEU A 434 -31.68 -1.96 -25.30
N PRO A 435 -31.73 -3.29 -25.61
CA PRO A 435 -32.37 -3.75 -26.81
C PRO A 435 -33.82 -3.28 -26.93
N GLN A 436 -34.27 -3.02 -28.14
CA GLN A 436 -35.62 -2.53 -28.40
C GLN A 436 -36.69 -3.47 -27.79
N GLY A 437 -37.59 -2.89 -27.00
CA GLY A 437 -38.67 -3.63 -26.36
C GLY A 437 -38.29 -4.39 -25.10
N TRP A 438 -37.01 -4.34 -24.69
CA TRP A 438 -36.53 -5.06 -23.49
C TRP A 438 -37.32 -4.69 -22.24
N LEU A 439 -37.52 -3.36 -21.99
CA LEU A 439 -38.24 -2.88 -20.83
C LEU A 439 -39.69 -3.34 -20.79
N THR A 440 -40.36 -3.38 -21.94
CA THR A 440 -41.73 -3.88 -22.07
C THR A 440 -41.84 -5.36 -21.76
N GLN A 441 -40.83 -6.15 -22.23
CA GLN A 441 -40.78 -7.59 -22.01
C GLN A 441 -40.35 -7.98 -20.61
N HIS A 442 -39.80 -7.05 -19.84
CA HIS A 442 -39.26 -7.28 -18.49
C HIS A 442 -39.83 -6.27 -17.49
N PRO A 443 -41.13 -6.36 -17.15
CA PRO A 443 -41.78 -5.36 -16.29
C PRO A 443 -41.15 -5.25 -14.90
N LEU A 444 -40.73 -6.36 -14.28
CA LEU A 444 -40.02 -6.31 -13.00
C LEU A 444 -38.65 -5.66 -13.15
N GLY A 445 -37.93 -5.98 -14.22
CA GLY A 445 -36.65 -5.33 -14.55
C GLY A 445 -36.82 -3.82 -14.69
N LYS A 446 -37.89 -3.38 -15.34
CA LYS A 446 -38.23 -1.97 -15.49
C LYS A 446 -38.45 -1.28 -14.14
N GLU A 447 -39.20 -1.92 -13.25
CA GLU A 447 -39.44 -1.38 -11.90
C GLU A 447 -38.12 -1.23 -11.12
N ILE A 448 -37.26 -2.23 -11.17
CA ILE A 448 -35.95 -2.20 -10.50
C ILE A 448 -35.08 -1.08 -11.06
N ILE A 449 -35.06 -0.91 -12.37
CA ILE A 449 -34.29 0.15 -13.04
C ILE A 449 -34.85 1.52 -12.73
N ASP A 450 -36.18 1.69 -12.71
CA ASP A 450 -36.81 2.94 -12.35
C ASP A 450 -36.49 3.32 -10.89
N GLN A 451 -36.49 2.35 -9.98
CA GLN A 451 -36.09 2.56 -8.60
C GLN A 451 -34.62 2.96 -8.49
N GLU A 452 -33.76 2.32 -9.27
CA GLU A 452 -32.33 2.65 -9.30
C GLU A 452 -32.11 4.08 -9.81
N SER A 453 -32.77 4.46 -10.88
CA SER A 453 -32.71 5.83 -11.41
C SER A 453 -33.14 6.86 -10.37
N GLN A 454 -34.16 6.53 -9.57
CA GLN A 454 -34.62 7.39 -8.50
C GLN A 454 -33.59 7.50 -7.36
N TRP A 455 -33.02 6.39 -6.92
CA TRP A 455 -31.97 6.42 -5.90
C TRP A 455 -30.76 7.22 -6.34
N GLN A 456 -30.32 7.05 -7.59
CA GLN A 456 -29.23 7.83 -8.15
C GLN A 456 -29.56 9.32 -8.26
N SER A 457 -30.82 9.66 -8.60
CA SER A 457 -31.24 11.06 -8.70
C SER A 457 -31.19 11.78 -7.34
N TYR A 458 -31.44 11.09 -6.23
CA TYR A 458 -31.38 11.67 -4.88
C TYR A 458 -29.97 12.14 -4.49
N VAL A 459 -28.95 11.58 -5.10
CA VAL A 459 -27.54 11.96 -4.88
C VAL A 459 -26.97 12.71 -6.09
N HIS A 460 -27.82 13.24 -6.96
CA HIS A 460 -27.43 14.02 -8.13
C HIS A 460 -26.61 13.23 -9.16
N TRP A 461 -26.94 11.96 -9.31
CA TRP A 461 -26.37 11.08 -10.34
C TRP A 461 -27.42 10.84 -11.43
N PRO A 462 -27.52 11.71 -12.44
CA PRO A 462 -28.55 11.54 -13.46
C PRO A 462 -28.33 10.28 -14.30
N LEU A 463 -29.37 9.47 -14.39
CA LEU A 463 -29.38 8.21 -15.17
C LEU A 463 -30.62 8.17 -16.05
N GLU A 464 -30.41 8.00 -17.33
CA GLU A 464 -31.47 7.80 -18.31
C GLU A 464 -31.34 6.40 -18.91
N VAL A 465 -32.47 5.68 -19.03
CA VAL A 465 -32.52 4.33 -19.60
C VAL A 465 -33.54 4.29 -20.72
N HIS A 466 -33.09 3.80 -21.90
CA HIS A 466 -33.91 3.72 -23.10
C HIS A 466 -34.01 2.29 -23.63
#